data_74a113c8c2aec14666acb597d60d5e14
#
_entry.id   74a113c8c2aec14666acb597d60d5e14
#
_cell.length_a   1.000
_cell.length_b   1.000
_cell.length_c   1.000
_cell.angle_alpha   90.00
_cell.angle_beta   90.00
_cell.angle_gamma   90.00
#
_symmetry.space_group_name_H-M   'P 1'
#
loop_
_entity.id
_entity.type
_entity.pdbx_description
1 polymer ?
#
loop_
_entity_poly.entity_id
_entity_poly.type
_entity_poly.pdbx_seq_one_letter_code
_entity_poly.pdbx_strand_id
1 'polypeptide(L)'
;MKVINGVPYFSQVDNKFEPYTACNVTSLAMCLWYWGFRGRGSQRQFEDELYTRAVDNGWNRFTTWGLKNLAESFDGIKDDLTEKGTLKDIRQAIDEGKLCIVHGFFTAAGHIIVVYGYTDSGFIVHDPNGEWYPWRYDVNEPRGNNKKGEGLEYSKRAITSCCDSWSIGEAKVRYSSISNSQAEKEADTIWLHRIYKA
;
A
#
# COMPACT_ATOMS: atom_id res chain seq x y z
N MET A 1 -11.10 -16.56 -4.97
CA MET A 1 -10.33 -15.90 -3.88
C MET A 1 -8.92 -16.44 -3.84
N LYS A 2 -7.92 -15.58 -3.72
CA LYS A 2 -6.50 -15.93 -3.48
C LYS A 2 -5.89 -14.95 -2.50
N VAL A 3 -5.08 -15.45 -1.55
CA VAL A 3 -4.41 -14.63 -0.53
C VAL A 3 -2.98 -15.15 -0.34
N ILE A 4 -2.01 -14.26 -0.29
CA ILE A 4 -0.62 -14.56 0.07
C ILE A 4 -0.57 -14.59 1.60
N ASN A 5 -0.36 -15.77 2.18
CA ASN A 5 -0.35 -15.94 3.63
C ASN A 5 0.95 -15.47 4.26
N GLY A 6 0.86 -15.00 5.52
CA GLY A 6 2.05 -14.65 6.30
C GLY A 6 2.59 -13.22 6.05
N VAL A 7 1.86 -12.38 5.33
CA VAL A 7 2.19 -10.96 5.22
C VAL A 7 1.91 -10.30 6.58
N PRO A 8 2.93 -9.70 7.24
CA PRO A 8 2.72 -9.07 8.53
C PRO A 8 1.97 -7.75 8.38
N TYR A 9 1.29 -7.35 9.44
CA TYR A 9 0.69 -6.03 9.54
C TYR A 9 1.54 -5.10 10.42
N PHE A 10 1.82 -3.89 9.94
CA PHE A 10 2.44 -2.81 10.69
C PHE A 10 1.55 -1.56 10.60
N SER A 11 1.50 -0.83 11.72
CA SER A 11 0.75 0.42 11.82
C SER A 11 1.68 1.61 11.64
N GLN A 12 1.29 2.61 10.86
CA GLN A 12 2.12 3.81 10.70
C GLN A 12 2.04 4.76 11.90
N VAL A 13 0.95 4.68 12.67
CA VAL A 13 0.69 5.69 13.72
C VAL A 13 1.59 5.57 14.95
N ASP A 14 2.30 4.46 15.12
CA ASP A 14 3.28 4.25 16.18
C ASP A 14 4.73 4.42 15.73
N ASN A 15 4.96 4.81 14.47
CA ASN A 15 6.28 5.18 13.95
C ASN A 15 6.85 6.38 14.72
N LYS A 16 8.16 6.39 14.91
CA LYS A 16 8.87 7.50 15.51
C LYS A 16 8.95 8.71 14.59
N PHE A 17 9.15 8.45 13.30
CA PHE A 17 9.34 9.49 12.28
C PHE A 17 8.08 9.69 11.46
N GLU A 18 7.51 10.88 11.56
CA GLU A 18 6.38 11.36 10.76
C GLU A 18 5.22 10.35 10.62
N PRO A 19 4.63 9.87 11.73
CA PRO A 19 3.62 8.79 11.72
C PRO A 19 2.42 9.07 10.80
N TYR A 20 2.06 10.33 10.60
CA TYR A 20 0.93 10.71 9.74
C TYR A 20 1.25 10.70 8.24
N THR A 21 2.52 10.53 7.86
CA THR A 21 2.97 10.45 6.47
C THR A 21 3.85 9.23 6.19
N ALA A 22 3.92 8.28 7.13
CA ALA A 22 4.78 7.11 7.06
C ALA A 22 4.15 5.91 6.31
N CYS A 23 2.98 6.06 5.70
CA CYS A 23 2.29 4.96 4.99
C CYS A 23 3.19 4.25 3.97
N ASN A 24 4.05 4.99 3.28
CA ASN A 24 4.98 4.45 2.27
C ASN A 24 6.02 3.50 2.88
N VAL A 25 6.78 3.95 3.87
CA VAL A 25 7.81 3.12 4.52
C VAL A 25 7.19 1.97 5.32
N THR A 26 6.00 2.19 5.91
CA THR A 26 5.27 1.14 6.65
C THR A 26 4.76 0.06 5.69
N SER A 27 4.16 0.43 4.57
CA SER A 27 3.73 -0.54 3.54
C SER A 27 4.92 -1.31 2.96
N LEU A 28 6.01 -0.62 2.66
CA LEU A 28 7.22 -1.30 2.18
C LEU A 28 7.84 -2.23 3.23
N ALA A 29 7.83 -1.83 4.51
CA ALA A 29 8.33 -2.66 5.60
C ALA A 29 7.56 -3.99 5.71
N MET A 30 6.23 -3.97 5.57
CA MET A 30 5.41 -5.19 5.54
C MET A 30 5.85 -6.13 4.41
N CYS A 31 6.06 -5.60 3.21
CA CYS A 31 6.52 -6.38 2.06
C CYS A 31 7.94 -6.95 2.28
N LEU A 32 8.88 -6.14 2.71
CA LEU A 32 10.26 -6.57 2.96
C LEU A 32 10.35 -7.60 4.09
N TRP A 33 9.55 -7.42 5.14
CA TRP A 33 9.48 -8.39 6.25
C TRP A 33 8.96 -9.77 5.79
N TYR A 34 7.97 -9.77 4.92
CA TYR A 34 7.49 -11.00 4.29
C TYR A 34 8.62 -11.74 3.54
N TRP A 35 9.49 -11.01 2.84
CA TRP A 35 10.65 -11.55 2.13
C TRP A 35 11.86 -11.84 3.03
N GLY A 36 11.70 -11.78 4.34
CA GLY A 36 12.72 -12.19 5.30
C GLY A 36 13.66 -11.07 5.77
N PHE A 37 13.48 -9.85 5.30
CA PHE A 37 14.27 -8.72 5.81
C PHE A 37 13.77 -8.26 7.18
N ARG A 38 14.72 -7.82 8.00
CA ARG A 38 14.48 -7.35 9.36
C ARG A 38 15.27 -6.08 9.59
N GLY A 39 14.82 -5.26 10.51
CA GLY A 39 15.61 -4.11 10.96
C GLY A 39 16.97 -4.55 11.53
N ARG A 40 17.95 -3.68 11.41
CA ARG A 40 19.30 -3.89 11.99
C ARG A 40 19.39 -3.44 13.44
N GLY A 41 18.28 -2.94 14.01
CA GLY A 41 18.25 -2.39 15.36
C GLY A 41 18.81 -0.96 15.49
N SER A 42 19.03 -0.27 14.36
CA SER A 42 19.45 1.14 14.36
C SER A 42 18.33 2.08 14.79
N GLN A 43 17.09 1.66 14.63
CA GLN A 43 15.90 2.31 15.14
C GLN A 43 15.03 1.31 15.92
N ARG A 44 13.98 1.79 16.58
CA ARG A 44 13.05 0.94 17.34
C ARG A 44 12.25 0.01 16.44
N GLN A 45 11.86 0.50 15.28
CA GLN A 45 11.01 -0.19 14.32
C GLN A 45 11.69 -0.26 12.94
N PHE A 46 11.36 -1.26 12.15
CA PHE A 46 11.96 -1.44 10.83
C PHE A 46 11.56 -0.35 9.84
N GLU A 47 10.32 0.10 9.89
CA GLU A 47 9.83 1.22 9.09
C GLU A 47 10.56 2.54 9.39
N ASP A 48 10.98 2.77 10.64
CA ASP A 48 11.82 3.91 11.00
C ASP A 48 13.26 3.80 10.43
N GLU A 49 13.78 2.58 10.30
CA GLU A 49 15.05 2.35 9.60
C GLU A 49 14.92 2.62 8.10
N LEU A 50 13.79 2.24 7.49
CA LEU A 50 13.50 2.55 6.08
C LEU A 50 13.38 4.05 5.86
N TYR A 51 12.72 4.76 6.78
CA TYR A 51 12.65 6.22 6.75
C TYR A 51 14.05 6.84 6.72
N THR A 52 14.89 6.47 7.70
CA THR A 52 16.26 6.97 7.80
C THR A 52 17.06 6.65 6.54
N ARG A 53 16.97 5.41 6.03
CA ARG A 53 17.64 5.00 4.79
C ARG A 53 17.22 5.83 3.58
N ALA A 54 15.92 6.15 3.44
CA ALA A 54 15.44 6.99 2.36
C ALA A 54 16.02 8.41 2.45
N VAL A 55 16.05 8.99 3.66
CA VAL A 55 16.63 10.33 3.90
C VAL A 55 18.11 10.35 3.59
N ASP A 56 18.88 9.40 4.11
CA ASP A 56 20.34 9.31 3.96
C ASP A 56 20.77 9.16 2.50
N ASN A 57 19.93 8.55 1.66
CA ASN A 57 20.19 8.37 0.23
C ASN A 57 19.54 9.41 -0.66
N GLY A 58 18.81 10.38 -0.10
CA GLY A 58 18.12 11.42 -0.86
C GLY A 58 16.95 10.90 -1.71
N TRP A 59 16.37 9.75 -1.34
CA TRP A 59 15.21 9.21 -2.05
C TRP A 59 13.92 9.80 -1.52
N ASN A 60 13.19 10.46 -2.41
CA ASN A 60 11.87 11.01 -2.04
C ASN A 60 10.84 9.88 -1.93
N ARG A 61 10.58 9.41 -0.71
CA ARG A 61 9.65 8.32 -0.40
C ARG A 61 8.18 8.59 -0.78
N PHE A 62 7.84 9.83 -1.13
CA PHE A 62 6.50 10.20 -1.60
C PHE A 62 6.31 9.98 -3.10
N THR A 63 7.38 9.71 -3.83
CA THR A 63 7.32 9.38 -5.26
C THR A 63 7.40 7.87 -5.47
N THR A 64 6.79 7.39 -6.54
CA THR A 64 6.86 5.99 -6.96
C THR A 64 8.31 5.53 -7.12
N TRP A 65 9.14 6.34 -7.78
CA TRP A 65 10.56 6.04 -8.02
C TRP A 65 11.41 6.05 -6.74
N GLY A 66 11.12 6.96 -5.81
CA GLY A 66 11.83 7.00 -4.53
C GLY A 66 11.53 5.76 -3.68
N LEU A 67 10.27 5.30 -3.69
CA LEU A 67 9.88 4.07 -3.00
C LEU A 67 10.48 2.83 -3.67
N LYS A 68 10.51 2.78 -5.02
CA LYS A 68 11.20 1.73 -5.77
C LYS A 68 12.68 1.65 -5.44
N ASN A 69 13.39 2.78 -5.44
CA ASN A 69 14.81 2.82 -5.10
C ASN A 69 15.07 2.28 -3.68
N LEU A 70 14.21 2.65 -2.73
CA LEU A 70 14.26 2.15 -1.36
C LEU A 70 14.04 0.63 -1.31
N ALA A 71 13.05 0.11 -2.02
CA ALA A 71 12.78 -1.32 -2.09
C ALA A 71 13.96 -2.10 -2.67
N GLU A 72 14.47 -1.67 -3.83
CA GLU A 72 15.57 -2.34 -4.54
C GLU A 72 16.94 -2.13 -3.90
N SER A 73 17.05 -1.33 -2.84
CA SER A 73 18.25 -1.25 -2.00
C SER A 73 18.46 -2.47 -1.09
N PHE A 74 17.53 -3.41 -1.11
CA PHE A 74 17.62 -4.69 -0.41
C PHE A 74 17.99 -5.80 -1.39
N ASP A 75 18.96 -6.63 -1.00
CA ASP A 75 19.51 -7.66 -1.86
C ASP A 75 18.46 -8.65 -2.38
N GLY A 76 18.42 -8.85 -3.69
CA GLY A 76 17.47 -9.73 -4.37
C GLY A 76 16.04 -9.19 -4.44
N ILE A 77 15.72 -8.03 -3.87
CA ILE A 77 14.38 -7.42 -4.03
C ILE A 77 14.28 -6.72 -5.38
N LYS A 78 13.16 -6.95 -6.03
CA LYS A 78 12.73 -6.30 -7.26
C LYS A 78 11.37 -5.63 -7.08
N ASP A 79 11.19 -4.54 -7.79
CA ASP A 79 9.95 -3.79 -7.86
C ASP A 79 9.57 -3.52 -9.32
N ASP A 80 8.63 -4.30 -9.83
CA ASP A 80 8.04 -4.09 -11.15
C ASP A 80 7.04 -2.93 -11.08
N LEU A 81 7.55 -1.70 -10.98
CA LEU A 81 6.75 -0.48 -10.92
C LEU A 81 6.06 -0.19 -12.25
N THR A 82 4.79 0.19 -12.20
CA THR A 82 4.05 0.83 -13.29
C THR A 82 3.16 1.95 -12.75
N GLU A 83 3.04 3.04 -13.51
CA GLU A 83 2.10 4.13 -13.23
C GLU A 83 0.82 4.01 -14.07
N LYS A 84 0.67 2.89 -14.79
CA LYS A 84 -0.48 2.53 -15.62
C LYS A 84 -0.98 1.12 -15.28
N GLY A 85 -0.98 0.81 -13.99
CA GLY A 85 -1.46 -0.48 -13.50
C GLY A 85 -2.99 -0.58 -13.57
N THR A 86 -3.46 -1.81 -13.66
CA THR A 86 -4.88 -2.17 -13.68
C THR A 86 -5.23 -3.11 -12.54
N LEU A 87 -6.53 -3.28 -12.25
CA LEU A 87 -6.98 -4.31 -11.30
C LEU A 87 -6.56 -5.72 -11.73
N LYS A 88 -6.42 -5.95 -13.04
CA LYS A 88 -5.92 -7.21 -13.59
C LYS A 88 -4.45 -7.42 -13.25
N ASP A 89 -3.63 -6.37 -13.34
CA ASP A 89 -2.20 -6.46 -13.01
C ASP A 89 -1.98 -6.76 -11.52
N ILE A 90 -2.81 -6.19 -10.64
CA ILE A 90 -2.79 -6.52 -9.21
C ILE A 90 -3.08 -8.01 -8.99
N ARG A 91 -4.14 -8.54 -9.62
CA ARG A 91 -4.49 -9.97 -9.51
C ARG A 91 -3.39 -10.86 -10.05
N GLN A 92 -2.85 -10.53 -11.22
CA GLN A 92 -1.75 -11.28 -11.82
C GLN A 92 -0.52 -11.30 -10.91
N ALA A 93 -0.14 -10.17 -10.33
CA ALA A 93 0.99 -10.09 -9.39
C ALA A 93 0.76 -11.01 -8.17
N ILE A 94 -0.44 -11.00 -7.60
CA ILE A 94 -0.80 -11.90 -6.49
C ILE A 94 -0.77 -13.38 -6.94
N ASP A 95 -1.20 -13.67 -8.16
CA ASP A 95 -1.12 -15.01 -8.74
C ASP A 95 0.32 -15.50 -8.92
N GLU A 96 1.23 -14.58 -9.21
CA GLU A 96 2.66 -14.81 -9.29
C GLU A 96 3.36 -14.82 -7.91
N GLY A 97 2.64 -14.59 -6.82
CA GLY A 97 3.20 -14.54 -5.47
C GLY A 97 3.89 -13.23 -5.11
N LYS A 98 3.68 -12.17 -5.88
CA LYS A 98 4.22 -10.82 -5.63
C LYS A 98 3.28 -10.04 -4.73
N LEU A 99 3.85 -9.26 -3.80
CA LEU A 99 3.07 -8.31 -2.99
C LEU A 99 2.91 -7.00 -3.74
N CYS A 100 1.73 -6.41 -3.66
CA CYS A 100 1.44 -5.15 -4.32
C CYS A 100 1.42 -4.00 -3.31
N ILE A 101 1.96 -2.85 -3.72
CA ILE A 101 1.75 -1.57 -3.03
C ILE A 101 1.05 -0.65 -4.03
N VAL A 102 -0.06 -0.05 -3.61
CA VAL A 102 -0.83 0.88 -4.43
C VAL A 102 -0.89 2.26 -3.78
N HIS A 103 -0.75 3.29 -4.60
CA HIS A 103 -0.93 4.67 -4.19
C HIS A 103 -2.36 5.10 -4.47
N GLY A 104 -2.95 5.92 -3.60
CA GLY A 104 -4.31 6.38 -3.80
C GLY A 104 -4.68 7.59 -2.95
N PHE A 105 -5.86 8.12 -3.20
CA PHE A 105 -6.48 9.23 -2.47
C PHE A 105 -7.49 8.73 -1.43
N PHE A 106 -7.10 7.74 -0.63
CA PHE A 106 -7.86 7.34 0.57
C PHE A 106 -7.89 8.47 1.61
N THR A 107 -6.89 9.36 1.55
CA THR A 107 -6.86 10.63 2.27
C THR A 107 -6.65 11.78 1.29
N ALA A 108 -6.98 13.02 1.68
CA ALA A 108 -6.78 14.20 0.84
C ALA A 108 -5.31 14.45 0.46
N ALA A 109 -4.37 14.00 1.28
CA ALA A 109 -2.93 14.14 1.03
C ALA A 109 -2.32 12.95 0.25
N GLY A 110 -3.15 11.97 -0.14
CA GLY A 110 -2.69 10.70 -0.66
C GLY A 110 -2.40 9.69 0.44
N HIS A 111 -2.40 8.40 0.07
CA HIS A 111 -2.14 7.30 0.98
C HIS A 111 -1.65 6.07 0.22
N ILE A 112 -0.95 5.18 0.90
CA ILE A 112 -0.35 3.98 0.31
C ILE A 112 -0.71 2.78 1.17
N ILE A 113 -1.19 1.72 0.53
CA ILE A 113 -1.60 0.47 1.18
C ILE A 113 -0.93 -0.75 0.52
N VAL A 114 -0.88 -1.86 1.25
CA VAL A 114 -0.44 -3.16 0.73
C VAL A 114 -1.64 -3.97 0.28
N VAL A 115 -1.57 -4.53 -0.94
CA VAL A 115 -2.55 -5.47 -1.45
C VAL A 115 -1.88 -6.83 -1.60
N TYR A 116 -2.42 -7.86 -0.94
CA TYR A 116 -1.81 -9.18 -0.88
C TYR A 116 -2.79 -10.33 -1.14
N GLY A 117 -4.01 -10.00 -1.52
CA GLY A 117 -5.03 -10.97 -1.88
C GLY A 117 -6.17 -10.36 -2.67
N TYR A 118 -7.05 -11.22 -3.20
CA TYR A 118 -8.27 -10.79 -3.86
C TYR A 118 -9.41 -11.80 -3.70
N THR A 119 -10.62 -11.28 -3.77
CA THR A 119 -11.89 -12.02 -3.84
C THR A 119 -12.59 -11.73 -5.17
N ASP A 120 -13.81 -12.21 -5.31
CA ASP A 120 -14.65 -11.85 -6.47
C ASP A 120 -15.14 -10.39 -6.39
N SER A 121 -15.29 -9.85 -5.16
CA SER A 121 -15.80 -8.51 -4.87
C SER A 121 -14.73 -7.45 -4.71
N GLY A 122 -13.51 -7.81 -4.29
CA GLY A 122 -12.49 -6.85 -3.93
C GLY A 122 -11.09 -7.41 -3.77
N PHE A 123 -10.29 -6.69 -3.00
CA PHE A 123 -8.91 -6.98 -2.70
C PHE A 123 -8.68 -7.03 -1.20
N ILE A 124 -7.85 -7.98 -0.76
CA ILE A 124 -7.44 -8.10 0.64
C ILE A 124 -6.21 -7.22 0.85
N VAL A 125 -6.32 -6.32 1.82
CA VAL A 125 -5.33 -5.26 2.02
C VAL A 125 -4.87 -5.18 3.46
N HIS A 126 -3.67 -4.63 3.64
CA HIS A 126 -3.22 -4.03 4.88
C HIS A 126 -3.16 -2.51 4.69
N ASP A 127 -3.94 -1.78 5.47
CA ASP A 127 -3.91 -0.32 5.49
C ASP A 127 -3.19 0.16 6.75
N PRO A 128 -1.98 0.74 6.62
CA PRO A 128 -1.17 1.10 7.78
C PRO A 128 -1.78 2.21 8.65
N ASN A 129 -2.77 2.95 8.15
CA ASN A 129 -3.43 4.03 8.88
C ASN A 129 -4.65 3.55 9.68
N GLY A 130 -5.25 2.44 9.29
CA GLY A 130 -6.50 1.92 9.86
C GLY A 130 -7.50 1.52 8.79
N GLU A 131 -8.79 1.50 9.10
CA GLU A 131 -9.85 1.15 8.14
C GLU A 131 -10.40 2.39 7.45
N TRP A 132 -10.33 2.41 6.12
CA TRP A 132 -10.88 3.48 5.30
C TRP A 132 -12.36 3.26 4.95
N TYR A 133 -13.12 4.34 5.05
CA TYR A 133 -14.49 4.46 4.58
C TYR A 133 -14.61 5.69 3.67
N PRO A 134 -15.57 5.77 2.75
CA PRO A 134 -15.72 6.91 1.85
C PRO A 134 -15.87 8.28 2.53
N TRP A 135 -16.25 8.29 3.81
CA TRP A 135 -16.54 9.51 4.59
C TRP A 135 -15.64 9.70 5.80
N ARG A 136 -14.79 8.74 6.15
CA ARG A 136 -13.87 8.82 7.30
C ARG A 136 -12.83 7.70 7.29
N TYR A 137 -11.85 7.85 8.15
CA TYR A 137 -10.97 6.77 8.61
C TYR A 137 -11.31 6.35 10.03
N ASP A 138 -11.31 5.06 10.31
CA ASP A 138 -11.16 4.52 11.66
C ASP A 138 -9.67 4.28 11.90
N VAL A 139 -9.00 5.34 12.38
CA VAL A 139 -7.54 5.38 12.47
C VAL A 139 -7.04 4.46 13.58
N ASN A 140 -5.91 3.80 13.36
CA ASN A 140 -5.17 3.07 14.38
C ASN A 140 -4.83 3.97 15.59
N GLU A 141 -4.68 3.36 16.74
CA GLU A 141 -4.38 4.05 17.98
C GLU A 141 -3.00 3.65 18.50
N PRO A 142 -2.03 4.58 18.67
CA PRO A 142 -0.66 4.23 19.05
C PRO A 142 -0.53 3.48 20.37
N ARG A 143 -1.52 3.68 21.26
CA ARG A 143 -1.58 3.06 22.60
C ARG A 143 -2.85 2.26 22.84
N GLY A 144 -3.56 1.91 21.77
CA GLY A 144 -4.82 1.17 21.81
C GLY A 144 -4.87 0.12 20.73
N ASN A 145 -5.99 0.05 19.99
CA ASN A 145 -6.11 -0.83 18.85
C ASN A 145 -5.37 -0.25 17.64
N ASN A 146 -4.18 -0.77 17.35
CA ASN A 146 -3.36 -0.39 16.20
C ASN A 146 -3.42 -1.41 15.05
N LYS A 147 -4.44 -2.27 15.02
CA LYS A 147 -4.65 -3.31 14.01
C LYS A 147 -5.95 -3.15 13.22
N LYS A 148 -6.55 -1.97 13.24
CA LYS A 148 -7.81 -1.70 12.54
C LYS A 148 -7.69 -1.85 11.02
N GLY A 149 -6.49 -1.68 10.48
CA GLY A 149 -6.20 -1.83 9.06
C GLY A 149 -5.69 -3.21 8.64
N GLU A 150 -5.69 -4.21 9.55
CA GLU A 150 -5.17 -5.55 9.27
C GLU A 150 -6.21 -6.40 8.53
N GLY A 151 -5.89 -6.89 7.32
CA GLY A 151 -6.67 -7.91 6.63
C GLY A 151 -8.05 -7.45 6.15
N LEU A 152 -8.17 -6.21 5.76
CA LEU A 152 -9.44 -5.64 5.28
C LEU A 152 -9.75 -6.07 3.85
N GLU A 153 -11.03 -6.08 3.47
CA GLU A 153 -11.45 -6.19 2.09
C GLU A 153 -11.91 -4.83 1.56
N TYR A 154 -11.16 -4.26 0.62
CA TYR A 154 -11.56 -3.07 -0.13
C TYR A 154 -12.16 -3.47 -1.48
N SER A 155 -13.36 -2.96 -1.78
CA SER A 155 -14.05 -3.28 -3.02
C SER A 155 -13.26 -2.82 -4.26
N LYS A 156 -13.50 -3.45 -5.41
CA LYS A 156 -12.95 -3.01 -6.70
C LYS A 156 -13.21 -1.54 -6.96
N ARG A 157 -14.43 -1.06 -6.63
CA ARG A 157 -14.78 0.36 -6.76
C ARG A 157 -13.93 1.25 -5.85
N ALA A 158 -13.70 0.84 -4.61
CA ALA A 158 -12.87 1.59 -3.68
C ALA A 158 -11.44 1.72 -4.21
N ILE A 159 -10.83 0.61 -4.64
CA ILE A 159 -9.48 0.62 -5.21
C ILE A 159 -9.43 1.52 -6.45
N THR A 160 -10.33 1.35 -7.42
CA THR A 160 -10.36 2.17 -8.64
C THR A 160 -10.55 3.64 -8.32
N SER A 161 -11.55 3.98 -7.48
CA SER A 161 -11.86 5.39 -7.19
C SER A 161 -10.79 6.10 -6.37
N CYS A 162 -10.03 5.37 -5.57
CA CYS A 162 -8.99 5.96 -4.73
C CYS A 162 -7.58 5.81 -5.31
N CYS A 163 -7.29 4.74 -6.04
CA CYS A 163 -5.94 4.46 -6.55
C CYS A 163 -5.69 4.95 -7.98
N ASP A 164 -6.71 5.41 -8.67
CA ASP A 164 -6.55 6.16 -9.91
C ASP A 164 -5.91 7.53 -9.61
N SER A 165 -5.26 8.14 -10.60
CA SER A 165 -4.55 9.43 -10.44
C SER A 165 -5.47 10.65 -10.34
N TRP A 166 -6.69 10.47 -9.84
CA TRP A 166 -7.70 11.51 -9.67
C TRP A 166 -7.54 12.28 -8.36
N SER A 167 -8.10 13.49 -8.32
CA SER A 167 -8.28 14.22 -7.07
C SER A 167 -9.25 13.48 -6.14
N ILE A 168 -9.18 13.77 -4.85
CA ILE A 168 -10.09 13.17 -3.85
C ILE A 168 -11.57 13.46 -4.18
N GLY A 169 -11.88 14.62 -4.79
CA GLY A 169 -13.23 14.96 -5.20
C GLY A 169 -13.73 14.06 -6.32
N GLU A 170 -12.92 13.85 -7.34
CA GLU A 170 -13.23 12.95 -8.46
C GLU A 170 -13.36 11.50 -7.99
N ALA A 171 -12.46 11.02 -7.13
CA ALA A 171 -12.55 9.69 -6.55
C ALA A 171 -13.88 9.46 -5.81
N LYS A 172 -14.33 10.43 -5.00
CA LYS A 172 -15.63 10.36 -4.28
C LYS A 172 -16.82 10.32 -5.24
N VAL A 173 -16.80 11.12 -6.29
CA VAL A 173 -17.88 11.12 -7.30
C VAL A 173 -17.93 9.77 -8.00
N ARG A 174 -16.79 9.27 -8.46
CA ARG A 174 -16.71 7.98 -9.16
C ARG A 174 -17.04 6.80 -8.25
N TYR A 175 -16.59 6.81 -7.02
CA TYR A 175 -16.94 5.78 -6.04
C TYR A 175 -18.46 5.61 -5.89
N SER A 176 -19.21 6.71 -5.89
CA SER A 176 -20.66 6.67 -5.75
C SER A 176 -21.42 6.36 -7.04
N SER A 177 -20.85 6.61 -8.22
CA SER A 177 -21.56 6.63 -9.51
C SER A 177 -21.27 5.44 -10.42
N ILE A 178 -20.14 4.72 -10.24
CA ILE A 178 -19.76 3.62 -11.15
C ILE A 178 -20.03 2.24 -10.54
N SER A 179 -20.36 1.27 -11.41
CA SER A 179 -20.46 -0.14 -11.03
C SER A 179 -19.07 -0.79 -10.87
N ASN A 180 -19.00 -1.95 -10.22
CA ASN A 180 -17.74 -2.70 -10.12
C ASN A 180 -17.18 -3.08 -11.50
N SER A 181 -18.05 -3.47 -12.46
CA SER A 181 -17.61 -3.83 -13.80
C SER A 181 -17.10 -2.63 -14.60
N GLN A 182 -17.68 -1.46 -14.39
CA GLN A 182 -17.20 -0.21 -14.99
C GLN A 182 -15.88 0.22 -14.36
N ALA A 183 -15.76 0.12 -13.03
CA ALA A 183 -14.53 0.41 -12.31
C ALA A 183 -13.36 -0.44 -12.83
N GLU A 184 -13.58 -1.73 -13.10
CA GLU A 184 -12.56 -2.61 -13.67
C GLU A 184 -12.08 -2.17 -15.06
N LYS A 185 -12.97 -1.59 -15.86
CA LYS A 185 -12.60 -1.10 -17.20
C LYS A 185 -11.88 0.24 -17.17
N GLU A 186 -12.18 1.06 -16.19
CA GLU A 186 -11.61 2.42 -16.07
C GLU A 186 -10.32 2.48 -15.26
N ALA A 187 -10.01 1.41 -14.50
CA ALA A 187 -8.82 1.35 -13.66
C ALA A 187 -7.56 1.01 -14.48
N ASP A 188 -7.01 1.97 -15.19
CA ASP A 188 -5.81 1.83 -16.02
C ASP A 188 -4.66 2.78 -15.64
N THR A 189 -4.80 3.50 -14.54
CA THR A 189 -3.83 4.51 -14.10
C THR A 189 -3.36 4.32 -12.66
N ILE A 190 -3.50 3.11 -12.12
CA ILE A 190 -3.06 2.78 -10.76
C ILE A 190 -1.53 2.82 -10.69
N TRP A 191 -1.00 3.62 -9.78
CA TRP A 191 0.43 3.57 -9.45
C TRP A 191 0.67 2.35 -8.59
N LEU A 192 1.29 1.34 -9.23
CA LEU A 192 1.39 -0.02 -8.72
C LEU A 192 2.85 -0.47 -8.63
N HIS A 193 3.28 -0.79 -7.41
CA HIS A 193 4.50 -1.55 -7.15
C HIS A 193 4.17 -3.04 -7.04
N ARG A 194 5.01 -3.90 -7.60
CA ARG A 194 4.90 -5.36 -7.49
C ARG A 194 6.22 -5.88 -6.94
N ILE A 195 6.23 -6.08 -5.62
CA ILE A 195 7.43 -6.38 -4.84
C ILE A 195 7.62 -7.89 -4.76
N TYR A 196 8.80 -8.36 -5.13
CA TYR A 196 9.19 -9.77 -5.03
C TYR A 196 10.67 -9.94 -4.79
N LYS A 197 11.06 -11.15 -4.39
CA LYS A 197 12.46 -11.55 -4.27
C LYS A 197 12.84 -12.42 -5.46
N ALA A 198 13.86 -11.99 -6.24
CA ALA A 198 14.38 -12.70 -7.40
C ALA A 198 15.35 -13.84 -6.99
#